data_61db1a6cd8b839b5d68cc48c276e4efe
#
_entry.id   61db1a6cd8b839b5d68cc48c276e4efe
#
_cell.length_a   1.000
_cell.length_b   1.000
_cell.length_c   1.000
_cell.angle_alpha   90.00
_cell.angle_beta   90.00
_cell.angle_gamma   90.00
#
_symmetry.space_group_name_H-M   'P 1'
#
loop_
_entity.id
_entity.type
_entity.pdbx_description
1 polymer ?
#
loop_
_entity_poly.entity_id
_entity_poly.type
_entity_poly.pdbx_seq_one_letter_code
_entity_poly.pdbx_strand_id
1 'polypeptide(L)'
;MTKKPLEEEAKAFLSEEKGVETVEDALNGAKDILAETISDEADYRIYIRDLTMKKGSVASAAKKPEESSVYEMYYEFEEPIKKLAGHRVLALNRGEKEKILTVRVNAPEEEILGWLQKQVLAKDNPITTPVLREVVEDSYKRLIAPAIEREIRSSLTENAEDGAIHV
;
A
#
# COMPACT_ATOMS: atom_id res chain seq x y z
N MET A 1 -14.28 20.77 16.82
CA MET A 1 -14.67 19.90 17.94
C MET A 1 -14.32 18.43 17.70
N THR A 2 -13.93 18.12 16.52
CA THR A 2 -13.65 16.75 16.11
C THR A 2 -12.41 16.14 16.74
N LYS A 3 -11.49 16.96 17.25
CA LYS A 3 -10.29 16.48 17.93
C LYS A 3 -10.55 16.09 19.39
N LYS A 4 -11.44 16.79 20.05
CA LYS A 4 -11.73 16.60 21.46
C LYS A 4 -12.27 15.22 21.81
N PRO A 5 -13.21 14.63 21.06
CA PRO A 5 -13.67 13.27 21.35
C PRO A 5 -12.56 12.23 21.34
N LEU A 6 -11.61 12.34 20.40
CA LEU A 6 -10.48 11.41 20.34
C LEU A 6 -9.59 11.55 21.57
N GLU A 7 -9.33 12.78 22.02
CA GLU A 7 -8.54 13.04 23.22
C GLU A 7 -9.22 12.53 24.48
N GLU A 8 -10.54 12.65 24.56
CA GLU A 8 -11.31 12.12 25.68
C GLU A 8 -11.29 10.59 25.71
N GLU A 9 -11.40 9.95 24.54
CA GLU A 9 -11.26 8.50 24.43
C GLU A 9 -9.86 8.05 24.86
N ALA A 10 -8.83 8.79 24.47
CA ALA A 10 -7.45 8.49 24.86
C ALA A 10 -7.28 8.58 26.37
N LYS A 11 -7.89 9.58 27.02
CA LYS A 11 -7.84 9.73 28.48
C LYS A 11 -8.54 8.59 29.19
N ALA A 12 -9.71 8.18 28.69
CA ALA A 12 -10.45 7.06 29.25
C ALA A 12 -9.65 5.77 29.12
N PHE A 13 -9.03 5.58 27.95
CA PHE A 13 -8.18 4.44 27.68
C PHE A 13 -6.98 4.41 28.63
N LEU A 14 -6.37 5.56 28.86
CA LEU A 14 -5.24 5.71 29.78
C LEU A 14 -5.59 5.32 31.22
N SER A 15 -6.79 5.66 31.69
CA SER A 15 -7.21 5.30 33.05
C SER A 15 -7.57 3.82 33.19
N GLU A 16 -7.98 3.16 32.11
CA GLU A 16 -8.33 1.73 32.13
C GLU A 16 -7.13 0.84 31.85
N GLU A 17 -6.20 1.29 31.02
CA GLU A 17 -5.06 0.50 30.58
C GLU A 17 -3.78 0.93 31.32
N LYS A 18 -3.38 0.13 32.25
CA LYS A 18 -2.18 0.44 33.07
C LYS A 18 -0.88 0.46 32.29
N GLY A 19 -0.86 -0.08 31.07
CA GLY A 19 0.32 -0.06 30.23
C GLY A 19 0.53 1.23 29.45
N VAL A 20 -0.45 2.13 29.47
CA VAL A 20 -0.38 3.40 28.74
C VAL A 20 0.07 4.49 29.71
N GLU A 21 1.25 5.05 29.46
CA GLU A 21 1.85 6.02 30.38
C GLU A 21 1.40 7.45 30.17
N THR A 22 1.04 7.82 28.90
CA THR A 22 0.67 9.19 28.58
C THR A 22 -0.56 9.25 27.68
N VAL A 23 -1.21 10.43 27.65
CA VAL A 23 -2.32 10.70 26.73
C VAL A 23 -1.83 10.58 25.29
N GLU A 24 -0.60 10.98 25.03
CA GLU A 24 0.00 10.87 23.71
C GLU A 24 0.12 9.41 23.25
N ASP A 25 0.55 8.51 24.12
CA ASP A 25 0.63 7.08 23.81
C ASP A 25 -0.74 6.50 23.52
N ALA A 26 -1.74 6.87 24.31
CA ALA A 26 -3.12 6.43 24.10
C ALA A 26 -3.67 6.97 22.77
N LEU A 27 -3.34 8.21 22.43
CA LEU A 27 -3.76 8.83 21.17
C LEU A 27 -3.13 8.13 19.97
N ASN A 28 -1.84 7.81 20.06
CA ASN A 28 -1.15 7.07 19.00
C ASN A 28 -1.74 5.68 18.81
N GLY A 29 -2.10 5.01 19.91
CA GLY A 29 -2.78 3.72 19.83
C GLY A 29 -4.13 3.81 19.14
N ALA A 30 -4.89 4.86 19.41
CA ALA A 30 -6.18 5.09 18.75
C ALA A 30 -5.99 5.36 17.25
N LYS A 31 -4.96 6.12 16.88
CA LYS A 31 -4.63 6.36 15.47
C LYS A 31 -4.27 5.06 14.75
N ASP A 32 -3.51 4.19 15.38
CA ASP A 32 -3.14 2.90 14.81
C ASP A 32 -4.36 2.02 14.57
N ILE A 33 -5.28 1.97 15.54
CA ILE A 33 -6.53 1.21 15.41
C ILE A 33 -7.34 1.75 14.22
N LEU A 34 -7.44 3.05 14.10
CA LEU A 34 -8.17 3.67 12.99
C LEU A 34 -7.50 3.36 11.64
N ALA A 35 -6.18 3.42 11.58
CA ALA A 35 -5.44 3.07 10.38
C ALA A 35 -5.71 1.62 9.95
N GLU A 36 -5.72 0.70 10.91
CA GLU A 36 -6.05 -0.70 10.66
C GLU A 36 -7.49 -0.86 10.18
N THR A 37 -8.42 -0.13 10.79
CA THR A 37 -9.83 -0.17 10.39
C THR A 37 -10.00 0.28 8.94
N ILE A 38 -9.33 1.35 8.54
CA ILE A 38 -9.34 1.83 7.15
C ILE A 38 -8.76 0.76 6.22
N SER A 39 -7.65 0.15 6.61
CA SER A 39 -6.99 -0.85 5.77
C SER A 39 -7.80 -2.13 5.60
N ASP A 40 -8.67 -2.44 6.56
CA ASP A 40 -9.51 -3.63 6.53
C ASP A 40 -10.81 -3.43 5.73
N GLU A 41 -11.09 -2.22 5.29
CA GLU A 41 -12.29 -1.94 4.50
C GLU A 41 -12.15 -2.54 3.09
N ALA A 42 -12.93 -3.58 2.82
CA ALA A 42 -12.83 -4.32 1.56
C ALA A 42 -13.11 -3.44 0.33
N ASP A 43 -14.09 -2.55 0.41
CA ASP A 43 -14.45 -1.68 -0.71
C ASP A 43 -13.29 -0.73 -1.07
N TYR A 44 -12.57 -0.24 -0.07
CA TYR A 44 -11.42 0.61 -0.30
C TYR A 44 -10.30 -0.15 -0.99
N ARG A 45 -10.04 -1.36 -0.55
CA ARG A 45 -9.00 -2.21 -1.15
C ARG A 45 -9.30 -2.56 -2.60
N ILE A 46 -10.55 -2.90 -2.89
CA ILE A 46 -10.98 -3.22 -4.25
C ILE A 46 -10.78 -2.03 -5.17
N TYR A 47 -11.22 -0.86 -4.75
CA TYR A 47 -11.07 0.37 -5.54
C TYR A 47 -9.59 0.69 -5.80
N ILE A 48 -8.78 0.65 -4.75
CA ILE A 48 -7.36 0.97 -4.85
C ILE A 48 -6.64 -0.02 -5.75
N ARG A 49 -6.95 -1.30 -5.62
CA ARG A 49 -6.35 -2.33 -6.47
C ARG A 49 -6.73 -2.11 -7.93
N ASP A 50 -8.01 -1.89 -8.21
CA ASP A 50 -8.47 -1.67 -9.57
C ASP A 50 -7.85 -0.42 -10.18
N LEU A 51 -7.76 0.65 -9.42
CA LEU A 51 -7.12 1.89 -9.88
C LEU A 51 -5.65 1.69 -10.16
N THR A 52 -4.96 0.94 -9.29
CA THR A 52 -3.54 0.64 -9.46
C THR A 52 -3.31 -0.24 -10.70
N MET A 53 -4.16 -1.23 -10.92
CA MET A 53 -4.09 -2.07 -12.13
C MET A 53 -4.28 -1.24 -13.40
N LYS A 54 -5.13 -0.24 -13.34
CA LYS A 54 -5.48 0.60 -14.49
C LYS A 54 -4.44 1.67 -14.80
N LYS A 55 -3.89 2.30 -13.77
CA LYS A 55 -2.99 3.46 -13.90
C LYS A 55 -1.59 3.24 -13.37
N GLY A 56 -1.36 2.16 -12.64
CA GLY A 56 -0.06 1.88 -12.05
C GLY A 56 0.91 1.26 -13.04
N SER A 57 2.13 1.09 -12.58
CA SER A 57 3.21 0.49 -13.36
C SER A 57 4.05 -0.44 -12.48
N VAL A 58 4.79 -1.33 -13.14
CA VAL A 58 5.81 -2.14 -12.48
C VAL A 58 7.17 -1.59 -12.87
N ALA A 59 7.98 -1.33 -11.87
CA ALA A 59 9.33 -0.81 -12.06
C ALA A 59 10.35 -1.77 -11.47
N SER A 60 11.51 -1.86 -12.10
CA SER A 60 12.61 -2.66 -11.57
C SER A 60 13.92 -1.90 -11.69
N ALA A 61 14.83 -2.23 -10.78
CA ALA A 61 16.15 -1.65 -10.74
C ALA A 61 17.16 -2.71 -10.30
N ALA A 62 18.39 -2.57 -10.72
CA ALA A 62 19.46 -3.47 -10.31
C ALA A 62 19.94 -3.13 -8.90
N LYS A 63 20.19 -4.15 -8.11
CA LYS A 63 20.82 -3.97 -6.80
C LYS A 63 22.29 -3.60 -6.93
N LYS A 64 22.94 -4.14 -7.96
CA LYS A 64 24.35 -3.85 -8.29
C LYS A 64 24.46 -3.56 -9.80
N PRO A 65 24.17 -2.31 -10.22
CA PRO A 65 24.16 -1.97 -11.64
C PRO A 65 25.48 -2.20 -12.36
N GLU A 66 26.59 -2.23 -11.65
CA GLU A 66 27.91 -2.46 -12.21
C GLU A 66 28.17 -3.92 -12.60
N GLU A 67 27.34 -4.84 -12.11
CA GLU A 67 27.48 -6.25 -12.45
C GLU A 67 26.60 -6.62 -13.65
N SER A 68 27.17 -7.35 -14.57
CA SER A 68 26.47 -7.85 -15.75
C SER A 68 25.63 -9.08 -15.41
N SER A 69 24.48 -9.22 -16.03
CA SER A 69 23.63 -10.39 -15.86
C SER A 69 22.66 -10.53 -17.01
N VAL A 70 21.92 -11.65 -17.05
CA VAL A 70 20.86 -11.86 -18.04
C VAL A 70 19.69 -10.91 -17.86
N TYR A 71 19.63 -10.18 -16.74
CA TYR A 71 18.55 -9.27 -16.41
C TYR A 71 18.87 -7.80 -16.69
N GLU A 72 19.94 -7.53 -17.43
CA GLU A 72 20.36 -6.14 -17.70
C GLU A 72 19.26 -5.26 -18.29
N MET A 73 18.38 -5.82 -19.12
CA MET A 73 17.29 -5.06 -19.70
C MET A 73 16.28 -4.57 -18.64
N TYR A 74 16.34 -5.14 -17.43
CA TYR A 74 15.45 -4.75 -16.33
C TYR A 74 16.17 -3.92 -15.27
N TYR A 75 17.39 -3.49 -15.50
CA TYR A 75 18.13 -2.70 -14.50
C TYR A 75 17.52 -1.32 -14.32
N GLU A 76 16.93 -0.76 -15.36
CA GLU A 76 16.15 0.47 -15.31
C GLU A 76 14.91 0.26 -16.18
N PHE A 77 13.89 -0.34 -15.59
CA PHE A 77 12.71 -0.76 -16.32
C PHE A 77 11.46 -0.25 -15.65
N GLU A 78 10.51 0.22 -16.46
CA GLU A 78 9.16 0.55 -15.98
C GLU A 78 8.19 0.38 -17.13
N GLU A 79 7.06 -0.26 -16.82
CA GLU A 79 6.02 -0.47 -17.83
C GLU A 79 4.65 -0.48 -17.15
N PRO A 80 3.61 0.10 -17.78
CA PRO A 80 2.26 0.05 -17.23
C PRO A 80 1.83 -1.39 -16.96
N ILE A 81 1.17 -1.62 -15.84
CA ILE A 81 0.73 -2.96 -15.44
C ILE A 81 -0.11 -3.61 -16.53
N LYS A 82 -1.05 -2.87 -17.10
CA LYS A 82 -1.97 -3.39 -18.12
C LYS A 82 -1.28 -3.77 -19.43
N LYS A 83 -0.06 -3.32 -19.65
CA LYS A 83 0.72 -3.62 -20.86
C LYS A 83 1.85 -4.59 -20.61
N LEU A 84 2.03 -5.00 -19.37
CA LEU A 84 3.14 -5.86 -18.98
C LEU A 84 2.91 -7.29 -19.47
N ALA A 85 3.82 -7.77 -20.32
CA ALA A 85 3.75 -9.12 -20.86
C ALA A 85 4.10 -10.18 -19.82
N GLY A 86 3.49 -11.34 -19.92
CA GLY A 86 3.71 -12.44 -18.96
C GLY A 86 5.15 -12.86 -18.85
N HIS A 87 5.88 -12.97 -19.97
CA HIS A 87 7.29 -13.37 -19.94
C HIS A 87 8.16 -12.37 -19.17
N ARG A 88 7.77 -11.08 -19.17
CA ARG A 88 8.49 -10.05 -18.40
C ARG A 88 8.21 -10.19 -16.92
N VAL A 89 6.95 -10.52 -16.55
CA VAL A 89 6.59 -10.77 -15.15
C VAL A 89 7.44 -11.90 -14.59
N LEU A 90 7.54 -13.01 -15.32
CA LEU A 90 8.33 -14.16 -14.89
C LEU A 90 9.81 -13.83 -14.79
N ALA A 91 10.35 -13.08 -15.75
CA ALA A 91 11.75 -12.65 -15.72
C ALA A 91 12.03 -11.72 -14.53
N LEU A 92 11.14 -10.76 -14.26
CA LEU A 92 11.27 -9.87 -13.11
C LEU A 92 11.26 -10.64 -11.80
N ASN A 93 10.34 -11.59 -11.67
CA ASN A 93 10.25 -12.43 -10.47
C ASN A 93 11.50 -13.26 -10.26
N ARG A 94 12.05 -13.79 -11.33
CA ARG A 94 13.28 -14.57 -11.27
C ARG A 94 14.47 -13.72 -10.86
N GLY A 95 14.61 -12.53 -11.45
CA GLY A 95 15.67 -11.60 -11.10
C GLY A 95 15.58 -11.14 -9.65
N GLU A 96 14.36 -10.95 -9.15
CA GLU A 96 14.14 -10.60 -7.75
C GLU A 96 14.51 -11.75 -6.82
N LYS A 97 14.12 -12.96 -7.18
CA LYS A 97 14.42 -14.16 -6.40
C LYS A 97 15.93 -14.40 -6.32
N GLU A 98 16.66 -14.14 -7.40
CA GLU A 98 18.11 -14.24 -7.45
C GLU A 98 18.84 -13.08 -6.81
N LYS A 99 18.09 -12.11 -6.29
CA LYS A 99 18.61 -10.91 -5.61
C LYS A 99 19.41 -9.99 -6.53
N ILE A 100 19.11 -10.04 -7.80
CA ILE A 100 19.73 -9.16 -8.81
C ILE A 100 18.89 -7.91 -9.03
N LEU A 101 17.56 -8.07 -8.97
CA LEU A 101 16.62 -6.97 -9.18
C LEU A 101 15.83 -6.64 -7.94
N THR A 102 15.44 -5.37 -7.83
CA THR A 102 14.40 -4.89 -6.91
C THR A 102 13.20 -4.53 -7.76
N VAL A 103 12.06 -5.12 -7.47
CA VAL A 103 10.84 -4.92 -8.25
C VAL A 103 9.78 -4.24 -7.40
N ARG A 104 9.14 -3.21 -7.95
CA ARG A 104 8.12 -2.44 -7.24
C ARG A 104 6.92 -2.17 -8.12
N VAL A 105 5.76 -2.06 -7.49
CA VAL A 105 4.55 -1.57 -8.13
C VAL A 105 4.38 -0.11 -7.78
N ASN A 106 4.37 0.76 -8.79
CA ASN A 106 4.14 2.19 -8.60
C ASN A 106 2.65 2.47 -8.82
N ALA A 107 1.98 2.91 -7.76
CA ALA A 107 0.56 3.23 -7.79
C ALA A 107 0.35 4.73 -7.97
N PRO A 108 -0.84 5.16 -8.47
CA PRO A 108 -1.18 6.60 -8.54
C PRO A 108 -1.52 7.12 -7.14
N GLU A 109 -0.50 7.29 -6.32
CA GLU A 109 -0.62 7.56 -4.89
C GLU A 109 -1.46 8.80 -4.56
N GLU A 110 -1.22 9.91 -5.26
CA GLU A 110 -1.96 11.15 -5.00
C GLU A 110 -3.46 10.97 -5.25
N GLU A 111 -3.82 10.29 -6.33
CA GLU A 111 -5.21 10.01 -6.66
C GLU A 111 -5.84 9.09 -5.63
N ILE A 112 -5.12 8.07 -5.22
CA ILE A 112 -5.59 7.10 -4.21
C ILE A 112 -5.80 7.81 -2.88
N LEU A 113 -4.83 8.59 -2.42
CA LEU A 113 -4.93 9.30 -1.15
C LEU A 113 -6.08 10.32 -1.16
N GLY A 114 -6.24 11.04 -2.27
CA GLY A 114 -7.35 11.97 -2.43
C GLY A 114 -8.70 11.28 -2.33
N TRP A 115 -8.84 10.14 -2.99
CA TRP A 115 -10.06 9.33 -2.95
C TRP A 115 -10.33 8.80 -1.53
N LEU A 116 -9.32 8.21 -0.89
CA LEU A 116 -9.46 7.69 0.48
C LEU A 116 -9.87 8.76 1.47
N GLN A 117 -9.26 9.93 1.39
CA GLN A 117 -9.60 11.04 2.26
C GLN A 117 -11.06 11.43 2.11
N LYS A 118 -11.55 11.49 0.88
CA LYS A 118 -12.96 11.80 0.62
C LYS A 118 -13.90 10.75 1.20
N GLN A 119 -13.55 9.47 1.04
CA GLN A 119 -14.37 8.38 1.58
C GLN A 119 -14.43 8.40 3.09
N VAL A 120 -13.30 8.58 3.73
CA VAL A 120 -13.21 8.59 5.19
C VAL A 120 -13.85 9.85 5.77
N LEU A 121 -13.67 11.01 5.14
CA LEU A 121 -14.29 12.26 5.57
C LEU A 121 -15.80 12.28 5.36
N ALA A 122 -16.30 11.54 4.37
CA ALA A 122 -17.74 11.42 4.12
C ALA A 122 -18.47 10.70 5.24
N LYS A 123 -17.76 9.87 6.00
CA LYS A 123 -18.34 9.21 7.17
C LYS A 123 -18.36 10.20 8.33
N ASP A 124 -19.37 10.07 9.18
CA ASP A 124 -19.49 10.93 10.36
C ASP A 124 -18.35 10.60 11.34
N ASN A 125 -17.33 11.43 11.33
CA ASN A 125 -16.09 11.19 12.04
C ASN A 125 -15.81 12.27 13.07
N PRO A 126 -15.57 11.94 14.33
CA PRO A 126 -15.25 12.94 15.36
C PRO A 126 -13.83 13.47 15.31
N ILE A 127 -13.04 13.01 14.36
CA ILE A 127 -11.62 13.36 14.27
C ILE A 127 -11.41 14.58 13.38
N THR A 128 -10.46 15.45 13.74
CA THR A 128 -10.12 16.63 12.92
C THR A 128 -9.57 16.22 11.56
N THR A 129 -9.84 17.03 10.56
CA THR A 129 -9.33 16.78 9.21
C THR A 129 -7.83 16.58 9.14
N PRO A 130 -6.98 17.41 9.78
CA PRO A 130 -5.54 17.18 9.75
C PRO A 130 -5.10 15.82 10.33
N VAL A 131 -5.72 15.41 11.44
CA VAL A 131 -5.43 14.12 12.06
C VAL A 131 -5.89 12.98 11.14
N LEU A 132 -7.07 13.13 10.54
CA LEU A 132 -7.62 12.13 9.65
C LEU A 132 -6.76 11.95 8.41
N ARG A 133 -6.24 13.03 7.84
CA ARG A 133 -5.32 12.96 6.70
C ARG A 133 -4.06 12.18 7.05
N GLU A 134 -3.50 12.44 8.23
CA GLU A 134 -2.33 11.73 8.72
C GLU A 134 -2.60 10.24 8.86
N VAL A 135 -3.74 9.89 9.44
CA VAL A 135 -4.13 8.49 9.62
C VAL A 135 -4.39 7.80 8.29
N VAL A 136 -5.08 8.46 7.36
CA VAL A 136 -5.34 7.91 6.02
C VAL A 136 -4.03 7.65 5.29
N GLU A 137 -3.12 8.60 5.32
CA GLU A 137 -1.81 8.47 4.68
C GLU A 137 -1.01 7.32 5.29
N ASP A 138 -0.97 7.23 6.62
CA ASP A 138 -0.31 6.14 7.32
C ASP A 138 -0.92 4.79 6.97
N SER A 139 -2.26 4.69 6.99
CA SER A 139 -2.97 3.46 6.63
C SER A 139 -2.61 3.01 5.22
N TYR A 140 -2.61 3.94 4.27
CA TYR A 140 -2.27 3.61 2.90
C TYR A 140 -0.82 3.16 2.78
N LYS A 141 0.13 3.98 3.23
CA LYS A 141 1.55 3.71 3.04
C LYS A 141 2.05 2.48 3.80
N ARG A 142 1.58 2.29 5.00
CA ARG A 142 2.05 1.24 5.89
C ARG A 142 1.32 -0.09 5.70
N LEU A 143 0.00 -0.05 5.47
CA LEU A 143 -0.86 -1.24 5.48
C LEU A 143 -1.45 -1.57 4.11
N ILE A 144 -2.08 -0.62 3.43
CA ILE A 144 -2.81 -0.89 2.19
C ILE A 144 -1.85 -1.10 1.01
N ALA A 145 -0.92 -0.17 0.79
CA ALA A 145 -0.04 -0.23 -0.37
C ALA A 145 0.79 -1.52 -0.42
N PRO A 146 1.43 -1.95 0.69
CA PRO A 146 2.16 -3.22 0.66
C PRO A 146 1.26 -4.43 0.37
N ALA A 147 0.04 -4.45 0.91
CA ALA A 147 -0.91 -5.53 0.68
C ALA A 147 -1.36 -5.56 -0.78
N ILE A 148 -1.72 -4.41 -1.34
CA ILE A 148 -2.13 -4.30 -2.73
C ILE A 148 -0.99 -4.68 -3.68
N GLU A 149 0.23 -4.24 -3.38
CA GLU A 149 1.41 -4.61 -4.17
C GLU A 149 1.57 -6.13 -4.22
N ARG A 150 1.46 -6.80 -3.07
CA ARG A 150 1.54 -8.26 -3.01
C ARG A 150 0.44 -8.94 -3.82
N GLU A 151 -0.79 -8.45 -3.70
CA GLU A 151 -1.93 -8.98 -4.44
C GLU A 151 -1.74 -8.84 -5.96
N ILE A 152 -1.30 -7.67 -6.41
CA ILE A 152 -1.06 -7.41 -7.83
C ILE A 152 0.09 -8.28 -8.34
N ARG A 153 1.20 -8.36 -7.60
CA ARG A 153 2.33 -9.19 -7.98
C ARG A 153 1.93 -10.66 -8.10
N SER A 154 1.14 -11.14 -7.15
CA SER A 154 0.63 -12.52 -7.16
C SER A 154 -0.28 -12.77 -8.37
N SER A 155 -1.19 -11.84 -8.63
CA SER A 155 -2.10 -11.93 -9.77
C SER A 155 -1.36 -11.92 -11.11
N LEU A 156 -0.38 -11.03 -11.26
CA LEU A 156 0.44 -10.96 -12.47
C LEU A 156 1.23 -12.26 -12.68
N THR A 157 1.78 -12.81 -11.63
CA THR A 157 2.53 -14.06 -11.69
C THR A 157 1.63 -15.21 -12.11
N GLU A 158 0.46 -15.32 -11.49
CA GLU A 158 -0.51 -16.36 -11.81
C GLU A 158 -0.96 -16.27 -13.27
N ASN A 159 -1.29 -15.08 -13.73
CA ASN A 159 -1.68 -14.87 -15.13
C ASN A 159 -0.54 -15.18 -16.10
N ALA A 160 0.69 -14.84 -15.73
CA ALA A 160 1.86 -15.10 -16.56
C ALA A 160 2.14 -16.60 -16.66
N GLU A 161 1.99 -17.33 -15.57
CA GLU A 161 2.18 -18.78 -15.55
C GLU A 161 1.10 -19.48 -16.37
N ASP A 162 -0.15 -19.05 -16.25
CA ASP A 162 -1.26 -19.60 -17.05
C ASP A 162 -1.02 -19.37 -18.53
N GLY A 163 -0.58 -18.17 -18.91
CA GLY A 163 -0.26 -17.85 -20.29
C GLY A 163 0.87 -18.72 -20.83
N ALA A 164 1.88 -18.99 -20.02
CA ALA A 164 2.99 -19.84 -20.40
C ALA A 164 2.56 -21.30 -20.59
N ILE A 165 1.62 -21.76 -19.79
CA ILE A 165 1.08 -23.12 -19.88
C ILE A 165 0.28 -23.30 -21.16
N HIS A 166 -0.48 -22.29 -21.57
CA HIS A 166 -1.36 -22.34 -22.74
C HIS A 166 -0.65 -22.03 -24.06
N VAL A 167 0.57 -21.61 -24.01
CA VAL A 167 1.38 -21.40 -25.20
C VAL A 167 2.06 -22.70 -25.62
#